data_2017f36b92843f4003e8a5423e0ceaf7
#
_entry.id   2017f36b92843f4003e8a5423e0ceaf7
#
_cell.length_a   1.000
_cell.length_b   1.000
_cell.length_c   1.000
_cell.angle_alpha   90.00
_cell.angle_beta   90.00
_cell.angle_gamma   90.00
#
_symmetry.space_group_name_H-M   'P 1'
#
loop_
_entity.id
_entity.type
_entity.pdbx_description
1 polymer ?
#
loop_
_entity_poly.entity_id
_entity_poly.type
_entity_poly.pdbx_seq_one_letter_code
_entity_poly.pdbx_strand_id
1 'polypeptide(L)'
;MPLGWRAAGFIGRGPKQIWPYLLPWILLVLTIGFSLLVVRGVLTRQLLVPPVETPQSLSERGYTSSFLAERIMSSMRDIAQDADSIPHDTMTATGAQPDIQIPGQEMSYASMVRFIKSVTKRPDVVVHVGVTELKGSTETYIAHVQIEGGPFDSRESIVQFEGHDLEKFVREIAVKVMRLAEPNILASHLYTQVRKTKCSLAHCDYNDIVEIYDEVLALPASDQGQWALAGKAWLLTDQGQSKAKEAEQQTRDALAVYKDSAVLHASLGRALAQQNRLDDALEALRVGAREKSKTAENLRLLGDVLLHANRNAEALDAFKQANEMNPNSVDNLHDWGEALNSVGRYDEAIEKLSRAIALRPDLAPSYAELGRALDRKGDLRGASRKYAEALQRDPGTLSAHESELARLANVVEGSGNPATPTPDARTKPVSSSPPATPLQASLEVPHPAEA
;
A
#
# COMPACT_ATOMS: atom_id res chain seq x y z
N MET A 1 3.29 34.68 50.00
CA MET A 1 4.46 33.91 50.51
C MET A 1 5.04 33.16 49.33
N PRO A 2 6.27 33.43 48.88
CA PRO A 2 6.87 32.77 47.75
C PRO A 2 7.52 31.46 48.18
N LEU A 3 7.20 30.35 47.49
CA LEU A 3 7.90 29.09 47.58
C LEU A 3 9.29 29.25 46.96
N GLY A 4 10.27 29.51 47.82
CA GLY A 4 11.67 29.52 47.41
C GLY A 4 12.17 28.11 47.05
N TRP A 5 12.53 27.93 45.84
CA TRP A 5 13.26 26.75 45.35
C TRP A 5 14.66 26.74 45.98
N ARG A 6 14.88 25.83 46.89
CA ARG A 6 16.25 25.54 47.41
C ARG A 6 16.95 24.61 46.36
N ALA A 7 17.38 25.19 45.26
CA ALA A 7 18.21 24.52 44.26
C ALA A 7 19.72 24.67 44.47
N ALA A 8 20.14 25.15 45.67
CA ALA A 8 21.54 25.53 45.90
C ALA A 8 22.41 24.49 46.68
N GLY A 9 22.01 23.23 46.69
CA GLY A 9 22.75 22.17 47.45
C GLY A 9 23.47 21.08 46.65
N PHE A 10 23.38 21.11 45.34
CA PHE A 10 23.88 19.98 44.50
C PHE A 10 25.25 20.21 43.84
N ILE A 11 25.76 21.44 43.85
CA ILE A 11 27.03 21.81 43.18
C ILE A 11 28.19 21.69 44.17
N GLY A 12 28.59 20.49 44.51
CA GLY A 12 29.78 20.30 45.41
C GLY A 12 29.98 18.88 45.91
N ARG A 13 29.07 17.97 45.60
CA ARG A 13 29.24 16.56 45.97
C ARG A 13 29.92 15.82 44.83
N GLY A 14 31.13 15.27 45.10
CA GLY A 14 31.86 14.46 44.12
C GLY A 14 31.00 13.29 43.62
N PRO A 15 31.30 12.74 42.41
CA PRO A 15 30.48 11.72 41.76
C PRO A 15 30.12 10.51 42.62
N LYS A 16 30.95 10.14 43.59
CA LYS A 16 30.69 9.04 44.53
C LYS A 16 29.51 9.29 45.50
N GLN A 17 29.14 10.55 45.78
CA GLN A 17 28.05 10.86 46.71
C GLN A 17 26.70 11.02 46.01
N ILE A 18 26.67 11.21 44.70
CA ILE A 18 25.45 11.38 43.90
C ILE A 18 24.95 10.02 43.39
N TRP A 19 25.86 9.06 43.17
CA TRP A 19 25.62 7.75 42.61
C TRP A 19 24.51 6.94 43.32
N PRO A 20 24.45 6.83 44.66
CA PRO A 20 23.38 6.09 45.33
C PRO A 20 21.99 6.67 45.15
N TYR A 21 21.85 7.96 44.82
CA TYR A 21 20.56 8.58 44.55
C TYR A 21 20.16 8.48 43.09
N LEU A 22 21.10 8.41 42.15
CA LEU A 22 20.86 8.27 40.73
C LEU A 22 20.61 6.82 40.30
N LEU A 23 21.29 5.88 40.92
CA LEU A 23 21.23 4.46 40.59
C LEU A 23 19.80 3.90 40.60
N PRO A 24 18.93 4.15 41.60
CA PRO A 24 17.55 3.69 41.61
C PRO A 24 16.73 4.25 40.41
N TRP A 25 16.95 5.49 40.05
CA TRP A 25 16.27 6.12 38.90
C TRP A 25 16.74 5.54 37.58
N ILE A 26 18.03 5.30 37.43
CA ILE A 26 18.59 4.63 36.25
C ILE A 26 18.02 3.22 36.12
N LEU A 27 17.99 2.45 37.21
CA LEU A 27 17.41 1.11 37.22
C LEU A 27 15.91 1.13 36.93
N LEU A 28 15.16 2.12 37.43
CA LEU A 28 13.75 2.30 37.15
C LEU A 28 13.53 2.58 35.67
N VAL A 29 14.30 3.49 35.09
CA VAL A 29 14.20 3.82 33.65
C VAL A 29 14.54 2.62 32.77
N LEU A 30 15.59 1.87 33.13
CA LEU A 30 15.98 0.65 32.42
C LEU A 30 14.92 -0.45 32.54
N THR A 31 14.30 -0.65 33.70
CA THR A 31 13.21 -1.63 33.89
C THR A 31 11.97 -1.25 33.13
N ILE A 32 11.58 0.02 33.13
CA ILE A 32 10.45 0.50 32.34
C ILE A 32 10.76 0.34 30.85
N GLY A 33 11.94 0.76 30.39
CA GLY A 33 12.37 0.62 29.00
C GLY A 33 12.38 -0.84 28.54
N PHE A 34 12.92 -1.75 29.36
CA PHE A 34 12.91 -3.18 29.08
C PHE A 34 11.50 -3.76 29.05
N SER A 35 10.63 -3.38 30.00
CA SER A 35 9.24 -3.82 30.04
C SER A 35 8.47 -3.36 28.80
N LEU A 36 8.65 -2.10 28.36
CA LEU A 36 8.07 -1.58 27.13
C LEU A 36 8.57 -2.33 25.89
N LEU A 37 9.87 -2.68 25.87
CA LEU A 37 10.48 -3.45 24.79
C LEU A 37 9.90 -4.87 24.72
N VAL A 38 9.70 -5.52 25.86
CA VAL A 38 9.03 -6.84 25.97
C VAL A 38 7.58 -6.76 25.52
N VAL A 39 6.82 -5.79 26.02
CA VAL A 39 5.42 -5.57 25.61
C VAL A 39 5.33 -5.35 24.09
N ARG A 40 6.19 -4.50 23.55
CA ARG A 40 6.27 -4.29 22.10
C ARG A 40 6.61 -5.59 21.36
N GLY A 41 7.59 -6.36 21.82
CA GLY A 41 7.96 -7.64 21.23
C GLY A 41 6.85 -8.66 21.25
N VAL A 42 6.06 -8.73 22.34
CA VAL A 42 4.91 -9.63 22.47
C VAL A 42 3.74 -9.20 21.58
N LEU A 43 3.51 -7.89 21.48
CA LEU A 43 2.41 -7.35 20.67
C LEU A 43 2.73 -7.39 19.17
N THR A 44 4.01 -7.37 18.79
CA THR A 44 4.43 -7.43 17.38
C THR A 44 4.49 -8.89 16.94
N ARG A 45 3.61 -9.27 16.01
CA ARG A 45 3.71 -10.55 15.33
C ARG A 45 4.86 -10.49 14.33
N GLN A 46 5.63 -11.57 14.22
CA GLN A 46 6.76 -11.65 13.29
C GLN A 46 6.57 -12.80 12.32
N LEU A 47 7.05 -12.60 11.11
CA LEU A 47 7.17 -13.62 10.09
C LEU A 47 8.64 -14.02 10.02
N LEU A 48 8.94 -15.27 10.35
CA LEU A 48 10.27 -15.82 10.42
C LEU A 48 10.46 -16.85 9.30
N VAL A 49 11.52 -16.70 8.53
CA VAL A 49 11.98 -17.71 7.56
C VAL A 49 13.34 -18.23 8.06
N PRO A 50 13.37 -19.39 8.73
CA PRO A 50 14.62 -20.03 9.11
C PRO A 50 15.51 -20.32 7.90
N PRO A 51 16.80 -20.64 8.08
CA PRO A 51 17.66 -21.11 6.98
C PRO A 51 17.00 -22.26 6.23
N VAL A 52 16.95 -22.15 4.91
CA VAL A 52 16.28 -23.10 4.02
C VAL A 52 17.13 -24.36 3.84
N GLU A 53 16.54 -25.53 3.96
CA GLU A 53 17.22 -26.76 3.59
C GLU A 53 17.47 -26.79 2.07
N THR A 54 18.73 -26.81 1.66
CA THR A 54 19.12 -26.72 0.24
C THR A 54 19.96 -27.94 -0.19
N PRO A 55 19.73 -28.48 -1.41
CA PRO A 55 20.59 -29.51 -1.98
C PRO A 55 21.98 -28.94 -2.28
N GLN A 56 23.00 -29.84 -2.33
CA GLN A 56 24.38 -29.44 -2.54
C GLN A 56 24.58 -28.71 -3.87
N SER A 57 23.87 -29.10 -4.93
CA SER A 57 23.89 -28.46 -6.25
C SER A 57 23.53 -26.96 -6.21
N LEU A 58 22.54 -26.55 -5.41
CA LEU A 58 22.20 -25.14 -5.21
C LEU A 58 23.25 -24.41 -4.39
N SER A 59 23.78 -25.06 -3.35
CA SER A 59 24.84 -24.48 -2.50
C SER A 59 26.10 -24.20 -3.29
N GLU A 60 26.51 -25.09 -4.20
CA GLU A 60 27.65 -24.94 -5.12
C GLU A 60 27.43 -23.79 -6.12
N ARG A 61 26.18 -23.48 -6.47
CA ARG A 61 25.79 -22.31 -7.30
C ARG A 61 25.67 -21.00 -6.50
N GLY A 62 26.02 -21.02 -5.19
CA GLY A 62 25.99 -19.84 -4.32
C GLY A 62 24.69 -19.63 -3.54
N TYR A 63 23.67 -20.48 -3.75
CA TYR A 63 22.41 -20.41 -3.00
C TYR A 63 22.52 -21.23 -1.72
N THR A 64 23.28 -20.69 -0.75
CA THR A 64 23.38 -21.29 0.59
C THR A 64 22.06 -21.18 1.35
N SER A 65 21.87 -21.99 2.38
CA SER A 65 20.64 -22.01 3.21
C SER A 65 20.21 -20.64 3.71
N SER A 66 21.15 -19.87 4.24
CA SER A 66 20.87 -18.52 4.77
C SER A 66 20.61 -17.50 3.63
N PHE A 67 21.38 -17.58 2.54
CA PHE A 67 21.22 -16.68 1.40
C PHE A 67 19.87 -16.89 0.72
N LEU A 68 19.44 -18.15 0.55
CA LEU A 68 18.13 -18.46 -0.04
C LEU A 68 16.97 -17.92 0.83
N ALA A 69 17.07 -18.09 2.17
CA ALA A 69 16.09 -17.52 3.10
C ALA A 69 16.01 -15.99 2.98
N GLU A 70 17.17 -15.31 2.90
CA GLU A 70 17.22 -13.86 2.73
C GLU A 70 16.63 -13.40 1.40
N ARG A 71 16.90 -14.13 0.29
CA ARG A 71 16.33 -13.84 -1.02
C ARG A 71 14.81 -14.02 -1.05
N ILE A 72 14.29 -15.07 -0.40
CA ILE A 72 12.83 -15.28 -0.25
C ILE A 72 12.23 -14.10 0.53
N MET A 73 12.80 -13.70 1.68
CA MET A 73 12.33 -12.56 2.46
C MET A 73 12.41 -11.24 1.70
N SER A 74 13.44 -11.04 0.86
CA SER A 74 13.54 -9.87 -0.01
C SER A 74 12.39 -9.84 -1.01
N SER A 75 12.16 -10.97 -1.70
CA SER A 75 11.07 -11.08 -2.67
C SER A 75 9.68 -10.89 -2.05
N MET A 76 9.47 -11.36 -0.81
CA MET A 76 8.23 -11.11 -0.08
C MET A 76 8.04 -9.61 0.25
N ARG A 77 9.12 -8.91 0.59
CA ARG A 77 9.06 -7.45 0.82
C ARG A 77 8.74 -6.70 -0.47
N ASP A 78 9.31 -7.12 -1.60
CA ASP A 78 9.02 -6.53 -2.91
C ASP A 78 7.53 -6.72 -3.27
N ILE A 79 6.96 -7.92 -3.02
CA ILE A 79 5.52 -8.20 -3.17
C ILE A 79 4.70 -7.27 -2.29
N ALA A 80 5.07 -7.11 -1.02
CA ALA A 80 4.33 -6.26 -0.09
C ALA A 80 4.44 -4.77 -0.42
N GLN A 81 5.57 -4.31 -0.97
CA GLN A 81 5.73 -2.93 -1.41
C GLN A 81 4.93 -2.59 -2.68
N ASP A 82 4.73 -3.57 -3.56
CA ASP A 82 3.92 -3.41 -4.78
C ASP A 82 2.41 -3.56 -4.49
N ALA A 83 2.02 -4.01 -3.30
CA ALA A 83 0.64 -4.21 -2.87
C ALA A 83 0.04 -2.91 -2.32
N ASP A 84 -0.30 -1.93 -3.17
CA ASP A 84 -0.80 -0.61 -2.75
C ASP A 84 -2.24 -0.31 -3.21
N SER A 85 -2.85 -1.16 -4.04
CA SER A 85 -4.06 -0.80 -4.78
C SER A 85 -5.38 -1.32 -4.22
N ILE A 86 -5.37 -2.40 -3.44
CA ILE A 86 -6.55 -2.93 -2.73
C ILE A 86 -6.29 -2.89 -1.23
N PRO A 87 -7.31 -2.60 -0.40
CA PRO A 87 -7.17 -2.64 1.04
C PRO A 87 -6.61 -3.97 1.55
N HIS A 88 -5.53 -3.93 2.29
CA HIS A 88 -4.92 -5.09 2.94
C HIS A 88 -4.38 -4.68 4.32
N ASP A 89 -4.12 -5.67 5.17
CA ASP A 89 -3.46 -5.46 6.45
C ASP A 89 -1.97 -5.12 6.24
N THR A 90 -1.35 -4.56 7.25
CA THR A 90 0.10 -4.31 7.19
C THR A 90 0.87 -5.61 7.28
N MET A 91 1.87 -5.77 6.41
CA MET A 91 2.75 -6.94 6.44
C MET A 91 3.34 -7.16 7.83
N THR A 92 3.28 -8.39 8.30
CA THR A 92 3.94 -8.80 9.53
C THR A 92 5.44 -8.52 9.43
N ALA A 93 6.02 -7.93 10.48
CA ALA A 93 7.45 -7.56 10.48
C ALA A 93 8.33 -8.80 10.20
N THR A 94 9.20 -8.69 9.19
CA THR A 94 10.17 -9.73 8.85
C THR A 94 11.49 -9.47 9.57
N GLY A 95 12.06 -10.48 10.19
CA GLY A 95 13.40 -10.43 10.77
C GLY A 95 13.48 -11.06 12.16
N ALA A 96 14.69 -11.46 12.54
CA ALA A 96 14.94 -11.99 13.87
C ALA A 96 14.85 -10.87 14.92
N GLN A 97 14.21 -11.16 16.04
CA GLN A 97 14.30 -10.28 17.21
C GLN A 97 15.75 -10.19 17.68
N PRO A 98 16.19 -9.01 18.14
CA PRO A 98 17.53 -8.91 18.72
C PRO A 98 17.66 -9.90 19.88
N ASP A 99 18.61 -10.82 19.77
CA ASP A 99 18.86 -11.83 20.80
C ASP A 99 19.79 -11.26 21.87
N ILE A 100 19.22 -10.40 22.72
CA ILE A 100 19.96 -9.76 23.82
C ILE A 100 19.95 -10.72 25.01
N GLN A 101 21.13 -11.20 25.42
CA GLN A 101 21.24 -11.99 26.63
C GLN A 101 21.01 -11.12 27.88
N ILE A 102 20.14 -11.59 28.76
CA ILE A 102 19.85 -10.89 30.01
C ILE A 102 21.00 -11.20 31.00
N PRO A 103 21.75 -10.17 31.47
CA PRO A 103 22.86 -10.40 32.38
C PRO A 103 22.46 -11.22 33.61
N GLY A 104 23.17 -12.33 33.88
CA GLY A 104 22.90 -13.21 35.02
C GLY A 104 21.74 -14.19 34.85
N GLN A 105 21.20 -14.34 33.67
CA GLN A 105 20.16 -15.31 33.34
C GLN A 105 20.59 -16.16 32.13
N GLU A 106 20.15 -17.41 32.10
CA GLU A 106 20.35 -18.29 30.93
C GLU A 106 19.37 -17.99 29.79
N MET A 107 18.39 -17.12 30.03
CA MET A 107 17.34 -16.74 29.10
C MET A 107 17.69 -15.46 28.34
N SER A 108 17.54 -15.49 27.02
CA SER A 108 17.64 -14.30 26.20
C SER A 108 16.30 -13.56 26.08
N TYR A 109 16.35 -12.27 25.67
CA TYR A 109 15.15 -11.48 25.39
C TYR A 109 14.22 -12.20 24.38
N ALA A 110 14.76 -12.73 23.29
CA ALA A 110 13.99 -13.43 22.26
C ALA A 110 13.31 -14.70 22.82
N SER A 111 13.99 -15.45 23.70
CA SER A 111 13.42 -16.64 24.36
C SER A 111 12.28 -16.27 25.29
N MET A 112 12.42 -15.18 26.06
CA MET A 112 11.36 -14.69 26.94
C MET A 112 10.13 -14.20 26.16
N VAL A 113 10.33 -13.44 25.09
CA VAL A 113 9.22 -12.97 24.26
C VAL A 113 8.49 -14.15 23.61
N ARG A 114 9.21 -15.16 23.07
CA ARG A 114 8.61 -16.38 22.52
C ARG A 114 7.80 -17.14 23.55
N PHE A 115 8.33 -17.30 24.77
CA PHE A 115 7.60 -17.95 25.87
C PHE A 115 6.30 -17.20 26.18
N ILE A 116 6.34 -15.86 26.35
CA ILE A 116 5.14 -15.06 26.62
C ILE A 116 4.13 -15.17 25.46
N LYS A 117 4.59 -15.14 24.22
CA LYS A 117 3.74 -15.32 23.03
C LYS A 117 3.06 -16.69 23.00
N SER A 118 3.76 -17.76 23.37
CA SER A 118 3.17 -19.10 23.43
C SER A 118 2.07 -19.19 24.51
N VAL A 119 2.30 -18.60 25.67
CA VAL A 119 1.30 -18.55 26.77
C VAL A 119 0.09 -17.68 26.39
N THR A 120 0.32 -16.56 25.69
CA THR A 120 -0.75 -15.65 25.28
C THR A 120 -1.46 -16.07 23.99
N LYS A 121 -1.11 -17.22 23.41
CA LYS A 121 -1.65 -17.75 22.15
C LYS A 121 -1.53 -16.76 20.98
N ARG A 122 -0.40 -16.06 20.92
CA ARG A 122 -0.04 -15.13 19.84
C ARG A 122 1.30 -15.53 19.21
N PRO A 123 1.43 -16.76 18.68
CA PRO A 123 2.70 -17.21 18.10
C PRO A 123 3.11 -16.35 16.90
N ASP A 124 4.40 -16.29 16.66
CA ASP A 124 4.95 -15.81 15.41
C ASP A 124 4.55 -16.76 14.26
N VAL A 125 4.64 -16.27 13.05
CA VAL A 125 4.47 -17.09 11.85
C VAL A 125 5.84 -17.60 11.45
N VAL A 126 6.04 -18.91 11.43
CA VAL A 126 7.30 -19.54 11.01
C VAL A 126 7.06 -20.27 9.70
N VAL A 127 7.88 -19.97 8.69
CA VAL A 127 7.80 -20.58 7.38
C VAL A 127 9.00 -21.50 7.16
N HIS A 128 8.77 -22.78 7.19
CA HIS A 128 9.77 -23.79 6.86
C HIS A 128 9.79 -24.04 5.35
N VAL A 129 10.95 -23.88 4.75
CA VAL A 129 11.16 -24.16 3.33
C VAL A 129 12.26 -25.22 3.20
N GLY A 130 11.96 -26.32 2.53
CA GLY A 130 12.92 -27.35 2.16
C GLY A 130 12.99 -27.47 0.64
N VAL A 131 14.17 -27.39 0.05
CA VAL A 131 14.37 -27.56 -1.39
C VAL A 131 15.07 -28.86 -1.64
N THR A 132 14.51 -29.66 -2.56
CA THR A 132 15.09 -30.94 -3.02
C THR A 132 15.28 -30.88 -4.53
N GLU A 133 16.27 -31.62 -5.01
CA GLU A 133 16.51 -31.79 -6.44
C GLU A 133 15.94 -33.16 -6.90
N LEU A 134 15.26 -33.17 -8.03
CA LEU A 134 14.67 -34.39 -8.57
C LEU A 134 15.76 -35.25 -9.19
N LYS A 135 15.95 -36.48 -8.67
CA LYS A 135 16.96 -37.43 -9.17
C LYS A 135 16.69 -37.80 -10.64
N GLY A 136 17.71 -37.63 -11.48
CA GLY A 136 17.67 -38.00 -12.89
C GLY A 136 17.20 -36.92 -13.86
N SER A 137 16.86 -35.75 -13.34
CA SER A 137 16.59 -34.53 -14.11
C SER A 137 17.67 -33.50 -13.78
N THR A 138 18.30 -32.93 -14.78
CA THR A 138 19.16 -31.76 -14.62
C THR A 138 18.25 -30.56 -14.44
N GLU A 139 18.34 -29.87 -13.24
CA GLU A 139 17.72 -28.59 -12.99
C GLU A 139 16.19 -28.57 -12.71
N THR A 140 15.67 -29.67 -12.18
CA THR A 140 14.33 -29.68 -11.60
C THR A 140 14.43 -29.63 -10.09
N TYR A 141 13.90 -28.57 -9.50
CA TYR A 141 13.86 -28.36 -8.05
C TYR A 141 12.44 -28.42 -7.55
N ILE A 142 12.26 -28.96 -6.34
CA ILE A 142 10.99 -29.00 -5.64
C ILE A 142 11.17 -28.30 -4.30
N ALA A 143 10.44 -27.22 -4.08
CA ALA A 143 10.38 -26.56 -2.79
C ALA A 143 9.11 -26.98 -2.05
N HIS A 144 9.29 -27.46 -0.82
CA HIS A 144 8.23 -27.75 0.14
C HIS A 144 8.14 -26.55 1.07
N VAL A 145 6.99 -25.90 1.13
CA VAL A 145 6.71 -24.74 1.97
C VAL A 145 5.68 -25.17 3.00
N GLN A 146 6.05 -25.13 4.27
CA GLN A 146 5.19 -25.41 5.40
C GLN A 146 5.10 -24.18 6.30
N ILE A 147 3.91 -23.85 6.78
CA ILE A 147 3.69 -22.73 7.69
C ILE A 147 3.27 -23.23 9.06
N GLU A 148 3.84 -22.64 10.10
CA GLU A 148 3.46 -22.80 11.49
C GLU A 148 2.97 -21.45 12.03
N GLY A 149 1.76 -21.42 12.57
CA GLY A 149 1.06 -20.19 12.92
C GLY A 149 0.45 -19.50 11.68
N GLY A 150 -0.18 -18.35 11.90
CA GLY A 150 -0.78 -17.62 10.80
C GLY A 150 -2.22 -18.02 10.48
N PRO A 151 -2.77 -17.46 9.39
CA PRO A 151 -4.15 -17.74 8.99
C PRO A 151 -4.32 -19.19 8.51
N PHE A 152 -3.29 -19.76 7.90
CA PHE A 152 -3.30 -21.13 7.36
C PHE A 152 -2.35 -22.06 8.10
N ASP A 153 -2.37 -22.01 9.44
CA ASP A 153 -1.54 -22.85 10.29
C ASP A 153 -1.53 -24.32 9.85
N SER A 154 -0.35 -24.93 9.86
CA SER A 154 -0.11 -26.34 9.49
C SER A 154 -0.42 -26.67 8.01
N ARG A 155 -0.62 -25.69 7.14
CA ARG A 155 -0.73 -25.95 5.70
C ARG A 155 0.63 -26.10 5.04
N GLU A 156 0.64 -26.95 4.02
CA GLU A 156 1.79 -27.20 3.15
C GLU A 156 1.47 -26.78 1.71
N SER A 157 2.51 -26.37 0.99
CA SER A 157 2.44 -26.09 -0.43
C SER A 157 3.73 -26.55 -1.11
N ILE A 158 3.62 -26.91 -2.37
CA ILE A 158 4.75 -27.38 -3.17
C ILE A 158 4.92 -26.44 -4.36
N VAL A 159 6.19 -26.10 -4.64
CA VAL A 159 6.61 -25.39 -5.86
C VAL A 159 7.54 -26.32 -6.62
N GLN A 160 7.13 -26.73 -7.80
CA GLN A 160 8.00 -27.46 -8.73
C GLN A 160 8.53 -26.48 -9.78
N PHE A 161 9.82 -26.45 -9.98
CA PHE A 161 10.49 -25.55 -10.90
C PHE A 161 11.43 -26.32 -11.81
N GLU A 162 11.32 -26.05 -13.10
CA GLU A 162 12.20 -26.60 -14.14
C GLU A 162 12.88 -25.43 -14.86
N GLY A 163 14.20 -25.40 -14.83
CA GLY A 163 14.98 -24.40 -15.55
C GLY A 163 16.15 -23.80 -14.79
N HIS A 164 16.81 -22.84 -15.43
CA HIS A 164 18.05 -22.22 -14.94
C HIS A 164 17.84 -20.93 -14.15
N ASP A 165 16.66 -20.28 -14.25
CA ASP A 165 16.36 -19.00 -13.60
C ASP A 165 15.97 -19.20 -12.12
N LEU A 166 16.99 -19.33 -11.28
CA LEU A 166 16.80 -19.50 -9.84
C LEU A 166 16.12 -18.29 -9.18
N GLU A 167 16.24 -17.08 -9.74
CA GLU A 167 15.54 -15.90 -9.21
C GLU A 167 14.03 -16.02 -9.46
N LYS A 168 13.62 -16.60 -10.58
CA LYS A 168 12.21 -16.93 -10.82
C LYS A 168 11.72 -17.98 -9.83
N PHE A 169 12.50 -19.00 -9.56
CA PHE A 169 12.18 -20.02 -8.55
C PHE A 169 12.00 -19.40 -7.15
N VAL A 170 12.91 -18.52 -6.75
CA VAL A 170 12.80 -17.78 -5.45
C VAL A 170 11.51 -16.97 -5.40
N ARG A 171 11.14 -16.26 -6.48
CA ARG A 171 9.88 -15.51 -6.54
C ARG A 171 8.66 -16.42 -6.43
N GLU A 172 8.65 -17.56 -7.08
CA GLU A 172 7.56 -18.53 -6.97
C GLU A 172 7.41 -19.08 -5.55
N ILE A 173 8.53 -19.37 -4.87
CA ILE A 173 8.51 -19.73 -3.44
C ILE A 173 7.93 -18.56 -2.61
N ALA A 174 8.39 -17.33 -2.83
CA ALA A 174 7.91 -16.17 -2.09
C ALA A 174 6.39 -15.95 -2.28
N VAL A 175 5.87 -16.11 -3.49
CA VAL A 175 4.43 -16.05 -3.77
C VAL A 175 3.66 -17.13 -2.99
N LYS A 176 4.17 -18.36 -2.94
CA LYS A 176 3.53 -19.43 -2.15
C LYS A 176 3.58 -19.15 -0.65
N VAL A 177 4.71 -18.64 -0.16
CA VAL A 177 4.83 -18.20 1.24
C VAL A 177 3.81 -17.09 1.55
N MET A 178 3.71 -16.07 0.69
CA MET A 178 2.75 -14.98 0.88
C MET A 178 1.29 -15.46 0.83
N ARG A 179 0.96 -16.44 -0.03
CA ARG A 179 -0.39 -17.03 -0.07
C ARG A 179 -0.78 -17.68 1.26
N LEU A 180 0.18 -18.29 1.95
CA LEU A 180 -0.06 -18.96 3.22
C LEU A 180 0.05 -18.01 4.42
N ALA A 181 0.98 -17.05 4.39
CA ALA A 181 1.27 -16.17 5.52
C ALA A 181 0.46 -14.87 5.48
N GLU A 182 0.37 -14.22 4.32
CA GLU A 182 -0.18 -12.88 4.12
C GLU A 182 -1.07 -12.82 2.86
N PRO A 183 -2.15 -13.63 2.80
CA PRO A 183 -2.95 -13.81 1.58
C PRO A 183 -3.56 -12.51 1.06
N ASN A 184 -4.04 -11.64 1.94
CA ASN A 184 -4.65 -10.36 1.51
C ASN A 184 -3.63 -9.41 0.88
N ILE A 185 -2.37 -9.44 1.33
CA ILE A 185 -1.27 -8.66 0.72
C ILE A 185 -0.96 -9.22 -0.67
N LEU A 186 -0.88 -10.55 -0.80
CA LEU A 186 -0.67 -11.19 -2.10
C LEU A 186 -1.79 -10.85 -3.07
N ALA A 187 -3.04 -10.91 -2.63
CA ALA A 187 -4.20 -10.54 -3.45
C ALA A 187 -4.11 -9.10 -3.98
N SER A 188 -3.69 -8.14 -3.11
CA SER A 188 -3.45 -6.75 -3.51
C SER A 188 -2.31 -6.62 -4.53
N HIS A 189 -1.20 -7.34 -4.33
CA HIS A 189 -0.10 -7.39 -5.29
C HIS A 189 -0.56 -7.93 -6.66
N LEU A 190 -1.27 -9.06 -6.68
CA LEU A 190 -1.80 -9.64 -7.93
C LEU A 190 -2.74 -8.68 -8.66
N TYR A 191 -3.58 -7.96 -7.91
CA TYR A 191 -4.42 -6.92 -8.50
C TYR A 191 -3.59 -5.80 -9.15
N THR A 192 -2.52 -5.35 -8.49
CA THR A 192 -1.59 -4.38 -9.08
C THR A 192 -0.96 -4.92 -10.37
N GLN A 193 -0.60 -6.21 -10.41
CA GLN A 193 -0.09 -6.84 -11.62
C GLN A 193 -1.15 -6.90 -12.74
N VAL A 194 -2.39 -7.27 -12.41
CA VAL A 194 -3.51 -7.27 -13.37
C VAL A 194 -3.71 -5.86 -13.97
N ARG A 195 -3.68 -4.81 -13.16
CA ARG A 195 -3.76 -3.42 -13.66
C ARG A 195 -2.64 -3.05 -14.63
N LYS A 196 -1.44 -3.61 -14.45
CA LYS A 196 -0.29 -3.39 -15.37
C LYS A 196 -0.48 -4.07 -16.73
N THR A 197 -1.36 -5.06 -16.86
CA THR A 197 -1.62 -5.75 -18.14
C THR A 197 -2.44 -4.93 -19.14
N LYS A 198 -2.89 -3.72 -18.74
CA LYS A 198 -3.72 -2.82 -19.58
C LYS A 198 -5.06 -3.43 -20.01
N CYS A 199 -5.58 -4.41 -19.29
CA CYS A 199 -6.95 -4.89 -19.49
C CYS A 199 -7.95 -3.82 -19.01
N SER A 200 -9.14 -3.79 -19.61
CA SER A 200 -10.25 -3.03 -19.04
C SER A 200 -10.66 -3.63 -17.70
N LEU A 201 -10.72 -2.85 -16.63
CA LEU A 201 -11.02 -3.35 -15.28
C LEU A 201 -12.30 -4.20 -15.22
N ALA A 202 -13.28 -3.87 -16.06
CA ALA A 202 -14.52 -4.65 -16.16
C ALA A 202 -14.32 -6.06 -16.75
N HIS A 203 -13.22 -6.31 -17.45
CA HIS A 203 -12.96 -7.55 -18.20
C HIS A 203 -11.62 -8.19 -17.84
N CYS A 204 -10.94 -7.72 -16.80
CA CYS A 204 -9.71 -8.33 -16.32
C CYS A 204 -10.01 -9.69 -15.68
N ASP A 205 -9.04 -10.59 -15.73
CA ASP A 205 -9.11 -11.87 -15.03
C ASP A 205 -8.68 -11.67 -13.57
N TYR A 206 -9.62 -11.85 -12.66
CA TYR A 206 -9.43 -11.76 -11.21
C TYR A 206 -9.54 -13.13 -10.50
N ASN A 207 -9.57 -14.23 -11.24
CA ASN A 207 -9.85 -15.56 -10.68
C ASN A 207 -8.88 -15.94 -9.55
N ASP A 208 -7.58 -15.76 -9.77
CA ASP A 208 -6.57 -16.08 -8.74
C ASP A 208 -6.76 -15.23 -7.47
N ILE A 209 -7.18 -13.97 -7.63
CA ILE A 209 -7.39 -13.05 -6.51
C ILE A 209 -8.64 -13.46 -5.73
N VAL A 210 -9.72 -13.79 -6.45
CA VAL A 210 -10.97 -14.25 -5.84
C VAL A 210 -10.75 -15.57 -5.11
N GLU A 211 -9.98 -16.51 -5.68
CA GLU A 211 -9.63 -17.78 -5.04
C GLU A 211 -8.90 -17.55 -3.70
N ILE A 212 -7.92 -16.65 -3.66
CA ILE A 212 -7.21 -16.31 -2.41
C ILE A 212 -8.18 -15.78 -1.36
N TYR A 213 -9.08 -14.87 -1.73
CA TYR A 213 -10.06 -14.34 -0.80
C TYR A 213 -11.05 -15.42 -0.31
N ASP A 214 -11.47 -16.32 -1.20
CA ASP A 214 -12.36 -17.43 -0.84
C ASP A 214 -11.68 -18.41 0.11
N GLU A 215 -10.38 -18.69 -0.07
CA GLU A 215 -9.59 -19.48 0.90
C GLU A 215 -9.55 -18.81 2.28
N VAL A 216 -9.37 -17.50 2.35
CA VAL A 216 -9.39 -16.76 3.63
C VAL A 216 -10.78 -16.82 4.28
N LEU A 217 -11.84 -16.68 3.51
CA LEU A 217 -13.21 -16.69 4.00
C LEU A 217 -13.70 -18.10 4.40
N ALA A 218 -13.05 -19.16 3.91
CA ALA A 218 -13.32 -20.53 4.34
C ALA A 218 -12.72 -20.83 5.73
N LEU A 219 -11.86 -19.97 6.27
CA LEU A 219 -11.31 -20.10 7.61
C LEU A 219 -12.35 -19.68 8.67
N PRO A 220 -12.19 -20.15 9.94
CA PRO A 220 -12.96 -19.61 11.05
C PRO A 220 -12.88 -18.08 11.09
N ALA A 221 -13.95 -17.42 11.53
CA ALA A 221 -14.04 -15.96 11.58
C ALA A 221 -12.79 -15.36 12.24
N SER A 222 -12.07 -14.57 11.48
CA SER A 222 -10.82 -13.91 11.89
C SER A 222 -10.79 -12.47 11.39
N ASP A 223 -9.89 -11.66 11.93
CA ASP A 223 -9.67 -10.29 11.46
C ASP A 223 -9.26 -10.23 9.98
N GLN A 224 -8.69 -11.30 9.44
CA GLN A 224 -8.35 -11.40 8.02
C GLN A 224 -9.58 -11.41 7.10
N GLY A 225 -10.71 -11.95 7.58
CA GLY A 225 -11.95 -12.04 6.80
C GLY A 225 -12.51 -10.66 6.40
N GLN A 226 -12.37 -9.64 7.24
CA GLN A 226 -12.82 -8.28 6.88
C GLN A 226 -12.05 -7.71 5.68
N TRP A 227 -10.75 -8.01 5.57
CA TRP A 227 -9.91 -7.57 4.47
C TRP A 227 -10.27 -8.30 3.17
N ALA A 228 -10.50 -9.61 3.24
CA ALA A 228 -10.94 -10.41 2.10
C ALA A 228 -12.32 -9.97 1.57
N LEU A 229 -13.28 -9.70 2.47
CA LEU A 229 -14.60 -9.17 2.08
C LEU A 229 -14.49 -7.78 1.45
N ALA A 230 -13.66 -6.91 2.03
CA ALA A 230 -13.41 -5.60 1.48
C ALA A 230 -12.76 -5.68 0.08
N GLY A 231 -11.78 -6.56 -0.10
CA GLY A 231 -11.11 -6.78 -1.39
C GLY A 231 -12.08 -7.31 -2.45
N LYS A 232 -12.92 -8.28 -2.12
CA LYS A 232 -13.96 -8.77 -3.06
C LYS A 232 -14.93 -7.68 -3.47
N ALA A 233 -15.41 -6.87 -2.52
CA ALA A 233 -16.27 -5.73 -2.82
C ALA A 233 -15.56 -4.69 -3.71
N TRP A 234 -14.25 -4.52 -3.53
CA TRP A 234 -13.44 -3.67 -4.37
C TRP A 234 -13.39 -4.16 -5.82
N LEU A 235 -13.11 -5.46 -6.05
CA LEU A 235 -13.11 -6.05 -7.39
C LEU A 235 -14.47 -5.93 -8.09
N LEU A 236 -15.57 -6.13 -7.36
CA LEU A 236 -16.92 -5.92 -7.90
C LEU A 236 -17.16 -4.47 -8.30
N THR A 237 -16.68 -3.52 -7.51
CA THR A 237 -16.83 -2.09 -7.83
C THR A 237 -16.10 -1.72 -9.12
N ASP A 238 -14.93 -2.30 -9.38
CA ASP A 238 -14.16 -2.09 -10.61
C ASP A 238 -14.85 -2.64 -11.86
N GLN A 239 -15.72 -3.64 -11.70
CA GLN A 239 -16.50 -4.20 -12.79
C GLN A 239 -17.68 -3.30 -13.24
N GLY A 240 -17.79 -2.13 -12.65
CA GLY A 240 -18.73 -1.09 -13.08
C GLY A 240 -19.97 -0.94 -12.21
N GLN A 241 -20.81 0.01 -12.58
CA GLN A 241 -21.95 0.47 -11.78
C GLN A 241 -22.97 -0.63 -11.44
N SER A 242 -23.18 -1.59 -12.36
CA SER A 242 -24.10 -2.72 -12.09
C SER A 242 -23.62 -3.61 -10.96
N LYS A 243 -22.30 -3.83 -10.88
CA LYS A 243 -21.66 -4.63 -9.85
C LYS A 243 -21.42 -3.86 -8.54
N ALA A 244 -21.38 -2.53 -8.60
CA ALA A 244 -21.26 -1.68 -7.41
C ALA A 244 -22.44 -1.86 -6.43
N LYS A 245 -23.65 -2.19 -6.92
CA LYS A 245 -24.80 -2.51 -6.06
C LYS A 245 -24.62 -3.85 -5.33
N GLU A 246 -24.04 -4.83 -6.01
CA GLU A 246 -23.71 -6.12 -5.41
C GLU A 246 -22.61 -5.92 -4.35
N ALA A 247 -21.59 -5.13 -4.65
CA ALA A 247 -20.54 -4.75 -3.70
C ALA A 247 -21.10 -4.03 -2.46
N GLU A 248 -22.06 -3.10 -2.64
CA GLU A 248 -22.76 -2.43 -1.54
C GLU A 248 -23.45 -3.45 -0.63
N GLN A 249 -24.22 -4.36 -1.20
CA GLN A 249 -24.95 -5.35 -0.40
C GLN A 249 -24.00 -6.26 0.38
N GLN A 250 -22.99 -6.83 -0.30
CA GLN A 250 -21.99 -7.69 0.35
C GLN A 250 -21.26 -6.97 1.48
N THR A 251 -20.93 -5.70 1.28
CA THR A 251 -20.23 -4.90 2.30
C THR A 251 -21.14 -4.59 3.49
N ARG A 252 -22.43 -4.32 3.28
CA ARG A 252 -23.39 -4.14 4.37
C ARG A 252 -23.61 -5.41 5.19
N ASP A 253 -23.66 -6.56 4.53
CA ASP A 253 -23.75 -7.86 5.19
C ASP A 253 -22.49 -8.15 6.01
N ALA A 254 -21.30 -7.81 5.46
CA ALA A 254 -20.04 -7.91 6.18
C ALA A 254 -19.97 -6.98 7.41
N LEU A 255 -20.48 -5.75 7.29
CA LEU A 255 -20.55 -4.79 8.41
C LEU A 255 -21.51 -5.23 9.53
N ALA A 256 -22.46 -6.11 9.25
CA ALA A 256 -23.27 -6.72 10.32
C ALA A 256 -22.43 -7.59 11.26
N VAL A 257 -21.34 -8.20 10.74
CA VAL A 257 -20.39 -9.03 11.50
C VAL A 257 -19.25 -8.18 12.05
N TYR A 258 -18.62 -7.36 11.21
CA TYR A 258 -17.44 -6.53 11.52
C TYR A 258 -17.83 -5.04 11.63
N LYS A 259 -18.61 -4.70 12.66
CA LYS A 259 -19.28 -3.39 12.80
C LYS A 259 -18.33 -2.19 12.76
N ASP A 260 -17.16 -2.33 13.38
CA ASP A 260 -16.17 -1.24 13.53
C ASP A 260 -15.03 -1.35 12.49
N SER A 261 -15.28 -2.04 11.37
CA SER A 261 -14.29 -2.23 10.32
C SER A 261 -14.15 -1.02 9.43
N ALA A 262 -13.07 -0.28 9.61
CA ALA A 262 -12.76 0.88 8.78
C ALA A 262 -12.63 0.50 7.29
N VAL A 263 -12.02 -0.66 6.98
CA VAL A 263 -11.81 -1.11 5.60
C VAL A 263 -13.13 -1.44 4.89
N LEU A 264 -14.09 -2.02 5.61
CA LEU A 264 -15.42 -2.28 5.05
C LEU A 264 -16.21 -0.98 4.84
N HIS A 265 -16.09 -0.01 5.75
CA HIS A 265 -16.66 1.33 5.54
C HIS A 265 -16.04 2.04 4.32
N ALA A 266 -14.74 1.85 4.07
CA ALA A 266 -14.10 2.37 2.86
C ALA A 266 -14.66 1.71 1.59
N SER A 267 -14.78 0.39 1.58
CA SER A 267 -15.34 -0.36 0.44
C SER A 267 -16.80 -0.01 0.19
N LEU A 268 -17.60 0.20 1.25
CA LEU A 268 -18.98 0.69 1.14
C LEU A 268 -19.02 2.08 0.51
N GLY A 269 -18.19 2.99 1.02
CA GLY A 269 -18.11 4.35 0.47
C GLY A 269 -17.73 4.36 -1.00
N ARG A 270 -16.75 3.54 -1.40
CA ARG A 270 -16.36 3.38 -2.80
C ARG A 270 -17.52 2.84 -3.67
N ALA A 271 -18.20 1.80 -3.22
CA ALA A 271 -19.34 1.22 -3.94
C ALA A 271 -20.50 2.22 -4.10
N LEU A 272 -20.75 3.06 -3.10
CA LEU A 272 -21.75 4.13 -3.14
C LEU A 272 -21.34 5.28 -4.09
N ALA A 273 -20.05 5.66 -4.04
CA ALA A 273 -19.51 6.68 -4.94
C ALA A 273 -19.63 6.25 -6.42
N GLN A 274 -19.32 4.98 -6.74
CA GLN A 274 -19.48 4.42 -8.08
C GLN A 274 -20.94 4.44 -8.56
N GLN A 275 -21.90 4.44 -7.64
CA GLN A 275 -23.32 4.62 -7.93
C GLN A 275 -23.75 6.09 -7.99
N ASN A 276 -22.81 7.04 -7.91
CA ASN A 276 -23.04 8.50 -7.84
C ASN A 276 -23.85 8.94 -6.61
N ARG A 277 -23.83 8.15 -5.53
CA ARG A 277 -24.48 8.45 -4.25
C ARG A 277 -23.45 9.09 -3.29
N LEU A 278 -23.02 10.32 -3.64
CA LEU A 278 -21.89 10.97 -2.97
C LEU A 278 -22.13 11.25 -1.48
N ASP A 279 -23.33 11.66 -1.10
CA ASP A 279 -23.63 11.95 0.32
C ASP A 279 -23.59 10.68 1.19
N ASP A 280 -24.18 9.59 0.70
CA ASP A 280 -24.12 8.29 1.38
C ASP A 280 -22.68 7.77 1.45
N ALA A 281 -21.89 7.96 0.38
CA ALA A 281 -20.47 7.60 0.34
C ALA A 281 -19.67 8.39 1.37
N LEU A 282 -19.90 9.70 1.47
CA LEU A 282 -19.25 10.56 2.47
C LEU A 282 -19.59 10.14 3.90
N GLU A 283 -20.84 9.74 4.16
CA GLU A 283 -21.22 9.23 5.47
C GLU A 283 -20.45 7.96 5.85
N ALA A 284 -20.45 6.97 4.95
CA ALA A 284 -19.73 5.71 5.15
C ALA A 284 -18.21 5.93 5.36
N LEU A 285 -17.58 6.75 4.50
CA LEU A 285 -16.15 7.06 4.58
C LEU A 285 -15.77 7.81 5.85
N ARG A 286 -16.62 8.73 6.32
CA ARG A 286 -16.41 9.44 7.58
C ARG A 286 -16.50 8.52 8.80
N VAL A 287 -17.42 7.55 8.78
CA VAL A 287 -17.46 6.51 9.82
C VAL A 287 -16.13 5.76 9.83
N GLY A 288 -15.70 5.22 8.69
CA GLY A 288 -14.41 4.51 8.59
C GLY A 288 -13.20 5.36 9.01
N ALA A 289 -13.18 6.66 8.67
CA ALA A 289 -12.09 7.57 9.04
C ALA A 289 -12.01 7.90 10.54
N ARG A 290 -13.08 7.67 11.31
CA ARG A 290 -13.11 7.85 12.77
C ARG A 290 -12.71 6.60 13.53
N GLU A 291 -12.77 5.44 12.89
CA GLU A 291 -12.41 4.17 13.52
C GLU A 291 -10.93 4.13 13.90
N LYS A 292 -10.62 3.37 14.96
CA LYS A 292 -9.23 3.18 15.42
C LYS A 292 -8.38 2.44 14.40
N SER A 293 -9.01 1.61 13.59
CA SER A 293 -8.40 0.82 12.52
C SER A 293 -8.38 1.53 11.17
N LYS A 294 -8.60 2.86 11.12
CA LYS A 294 -8.56 3.64 9.89
C LYS A 294 -7.24 3.45 9.15
N THR A 295 -7.33 3.42 7.83
CA THR A 295 -6.17 3.27 6.95
C THR A 295 -5.93 4.57 6.15
N ALA A 296 -4.74 4.72 5.59
CA ALA A 296 -4.45 5.81 4.65
C ALA A 296 -5.43 5.79 3.47
N GLU A 297 -5.83 4.59 3.03
CA GLU A 297 -6.78 4.39 1.94
C GLU A 297 -8.19 4.92 2.26
N ASN A 298 -8.68 4.75 3.51
CA ASN A 298 -9.94 5.37 3.94
C ASN A 298 -9.93 6.88 3.75
N LEU A 299 -8.82 7.52 4.14
CA LEU A 299 -8.66 8.97 4.06
C LEU A 299 -8.49 9.43 2.60
N ARG A 300 -7.78 8.64 1.78
CA ARG A 300 -7.63 8.91 0.35
C ARG A 300 -8.99 8.90 -0.36
N LEU A 301 -9.78 7.82 -0.18
CA LEU A 301 -11.13 7.73 -0.74
C LEU A 301 -12.07 8.82 -0.24
N LEU A 302 -11.94 9.19 1.05
CA LEU A 302 -12.70 10.32 1.57
C LEU A 302 -12.33 11.62 0.84
N GLY A 303 -11.04 11.84 0.59
CA GLY A 303 -10.54 12.99 -0.17
C GLY A 303 -11.07 13.01 -1.59
N ASP A 304 -11.05 11.86 -2.27
CA ASP A 304 -11.55 11.71 -3.64
C ASP A 304 -13.05 12.04 -3.74
N VAL A 305 -13.88 11.44 -2.88
CA VAL A 305 -15.32 11.72 -2.88
C VAL A 305 -15.63 13.17 -2.49
N LEU A 306 -14.86 13.76 -1.56
CA LEU A 306 -14.99 15.19 -1.21
C LEU A 306 -14.65 16.09 -2.41
N LEU A 307 -13.64 15.74 -3.20
CA LEU A 307 -13.27 16.46 -4.41
C LEU A 307 -14.42 16.44 -5.43
N HIS A 308 -14.99 15.26 -5.67
CA HIS A 308 -16.16 15.10 -6.55
C HIS A 308 -17.41 15.84 -6.04
N ALA A 309 -17.54 16.01 -4.72
CA ALA A 309 -18.58 16.81 -4.10
C ALA A 309 -18.25 18.34 -4.06
N ASN A 310 -17.17 18.77 -4.74
CA ASN A 310 -16.64 20.16 -4.74
C ASN A 310 -16.26 20.70 -3.34
N ARG A 311 -15.97 19.82 -2.39
CA ARG A 311 -15.53 20.16 -1.02
C ARG A 311 -14.01 20.19 -0.92
N ASN A 312 -13.37 20.99 -1.78
CA ASN A 312 -11.94 20.97 -2.06
C ASN A 312 -11.04 21.14 -0.82
N ALA A 313 -11.40 22.03 0.13
CA ALA A 313 -10.59 22.26 1.32
C ALA A 313 -10.53 20.99 2.22
N GLU A 314 -11.67 20.32 2.38
CA GLU A 314 -11.74 19.07 3.15
C GLU A 314 -11.05 17.91 2.42
N ALA A 315 -11.13 17.87 1.09
CA ALA A 315 -10.43 16.89 0.27
C ALA A 315 -8.91 16.99 0.47
N LEU A 316 -8.35 18.21 0.38
CA LEU A 316 -6.91 18.42 0.58
C LEU A 316 -6.44 18.05 1.99
N ASP A 317 -7.27 18.29 3.01
CA ASP A 317 -6.96 17.89 4.39
C ASP A 317 -6.97 16.35 4.53
N ALA A 318 -7.94 15.67 3.92
CA ALA A 318 -8.02 14.21 3.92
C ALA A 318 -6.80 13.56 3.22
N PHE A 319 -6.39 14.05 2.04
CA PHE A 319 -5.19 13.57 1.35
C PHE A 319 -3.91 13.82 2.15
N LYS A 320 -3.82 14.97 2.82
CA LYS A 320 -2.70 15.26 3.71
C LYS A 320 -2.62 14.26 4.86
N GLN A 321 -3.73 13.98 5.54
CA GLN A 321 -3.78 12.99 6.62
C GLN A 321 -3.44 11.59 6.10
N ALA A 322 -3.91 11.20 4.91
CA ALA A 322 -3.54 9.94 4.24
C ALA A 322 -2.03 9.86 4.02
N ASN A 323 -1.41 10.96 3.55
CA ASN A 323 0.04 11.03 3.34
C ASN A 323 0.85 10.98 4.65
N GLU A 324 0.33 11.49 5.75
CA GLU A 324 0.96 11.38 7.08
C GLU A 324 1.00 9.91 7.55
N MET A 325 -0.02 9.11 7.20
CA MET A 325 -0.08 7.68 7.53
C MET A 325 0.77 6.82 6.57
N ASN A 326 0.69 7.08 5.26
CA ASN A 326 1.50 6.41 4.24
C ASN A 326 2.13 7.43 3.29
N PRO A 327 3.34 7.91 3.58
CA PRO A 327 4.00 8.93 2.76
C PRO A 327 4.40 8.45 1.35
N ASN A 328 4.42 7.15 1.11
CA ASN A 328 4.83 6.54 -0.16
C ASN A 328 3.65 5.96 -0.95
N SER A 329 2.41 6.21 -0.55
CA SER A 329 1.24 5.83 -1.34
C SER A 329 1.21 6.61 -2.64
N VAL A 330 1.45 5.90 -3.74
CA VAL A 330 1.49 6.48 -5.09
C VAL A 330 0.11 7.00 -5.48
N ASP A 331 -0.93 6.23 -5.19
CA ASP A 331 -2.31 6.59 -5.53
C ASP A 331 -2.74 7.84 -4.74
N ASN A 332 -2.39 7.95 -3.45
CA ASN A 332 -2.67 9.18 -2.68
C ASN A 332 -1.90 10.40 -3.19
N LEU A 333 -0.64 10.24 -3.57
CA LEU A 333 0.16 11.34 -4.13
C LEU A 333 -0.39 11.82 -5.48
N HIS A 334 -0.87 10.89 -6.31
CA HIS A 334 -1.52 11.19 -7.59
C HIS A 334 -2.83 11.98 -7.38
N ASP A 335 -3.78 11.42 -6.61
CA ASP A 335 -5.08 12.02 -6.35
C ASP A 335 -4.95 13.38 -5.65
N TRP A 336 -3.99 13.50 -4.73
CA TRP A 336 -3.68 14.79 -4.09
C TRP A 336 -3.15 15.81 -5.09
N GLY A 337 -2.29 15.39 -6.02
CA GLY A 337 -1.78 16.25 -7.10
C GLY A 337 -2.91 16.72 -8.02
N GLU A 338 -3.83 15.83 -8.38
CA GLU A 338 -5.03 16.17 -9.16
C GLU A 338 -5.93 17.17 -8.42
N ALA A 339 -6.18 16.94 -7.13
CA ALA A 339 -6.95 17.85 -6.29
C ALA A 339 -6.30 19.24 -6.20
N LEU A 340 -4.97 19.30 -6.08
CA LEU A 340 -4.22 20.56 -6.08
C LEU A 340 -4.31 21.29 -7.43
N ASN A 341 -4.26 20.54 -8.54
CA ASN A 341 -4.49 21.09 -9.87
C ASN A 341 -5.89 21.73 -10.01
N SER A 342 -6.91 21.04 -9.50
CA SER A 342 -8.31 21.52 -9.59
C SER A 342 -8.54 22.84 -8.84
N VAL A 343 -7.77 23.08 -7.77
CA VAL A 343 -7.84 24.33 -6.97
C VAL A 343 -6.79 25.38 -7.36
N GLY A 344 -5.99 25.12 -8.41
CA GLY A 344 -5.00 26.07 -8.92
C GLY A 344 -3.69 26.15 -8.13
N ARG A 345 -3.41 25.19 -7.23
CA ARG A 345 -2.16 25.12 -6.44
C ARG A 345 -1.09 24.33 -7.19
N TYR A 346 -0.72 24.82 -8.38
CA TYR A 346 0.08 24.08 -9.36
C TYR A 346 1.48 23.72 -8.86
N ASP A 347 2.15 24.57 -8.07
CA ASP A 347 3.50 24.26 -7.54
C ASP A 347 3.47 23.03 -6.62
N GLU A 348 2.49 22.94 -5.77
CA GLU A 348 2.32 21.81 -4.89
C GLU A 348 1.86 20.55 -5.64
N ALA A 349 1.01 20.70 -6.66
CA ALA A 349 0.65 19.60 -7.55
C ALA A 349 1.88 19.01 -8.24
N ILE A 350 2.77 19.85 -8.78
CA ILE A 350 4.04 19.43 -9.41
C ILE A 350 4.88 18.61 -8.42
N GLU A 351 4.98 19.05 -7.16
CA GLU A 351 5.73 18.32 -6.12
C GLU A 351 5.17 16.92 -5.88
N LYS A 352 3.83 16.82 -5.66
CA LYS A 352 3.20 15.53 -5.35
C LYS A 352 3.24 14.57 -6.53
N LEU A 353 2.91 15.05 -7.72
CA LEU A 353 2.93 14.25 -8.95
C LEU A 353 4.35 13.80 -9.32
N SER A 354 5.36 14.67 -9.16
CA SER A 354 6.75 14.28 -9.38
C SER A 354 7.19 13.17 -8.42
N ARG A 355 6.74 13.23 -7.17
CA ARG A 355 7.01 12.17 -6.20
C ARG A 355 6.28 10.86 -6.55
N ALA A 356 5.01 10.92 -6.98
CA ALA A 356 4.28 9.75 -7.46
C ALA A 356 4.99 9.06 -8.62
N ILE A 357 5.47 9.86 -9.60
CA ILE A 357 6.25 9.38 -10.74
C ILE A 357 7.60 8.77 -10.32
N ALA A 358 8.27 9.36 -9.34
CA ALA A 358 9.55 8.82 -8.84
C ALA A 358 9.36 7.44 -8.18
N LEU A 359 8.23 7.23 -7.49
CA LEU A 359 7.88 5.96 -6.85
C LEU A 359 7.37 4.92 -7.85
N ARG A 360 6.59 5.32 -8.86
CA ARG A 360 6.03 4.45 -9.90
C ARG A 360 6.15 5.12 -11.29
N PRO A 361 7.28 4.91 -12.00
CA PRO A 361 7.58 5.58 -13.26
C PRO A 361 6.70 5.16 -14.45
N ASP A 362 5.92 4.11 -14.31
CA ASP A 362 4.99 3.60 -15.34
C ASP A 362 3.56 4.17 -15.23
N LEU A 363 3.26 4.96 -14.21
CA LEU A 363 1.92 5.52 -13.97
C LEU A 363 1.63 6.70 -14.93
N ALA A 364 1.14 6.37 -16.12
CA ALA A 364 0.82 7.36 -17.18
C ALA A 364 -0.09 8.52 -16.72
N PRO A 365 -1.18 8.31 -15.93
CA PRO A 365 -2.02 9.40 -15.44
C PRO A 365 -1.26 10.47 -14.66
N SER A 366 -0.26 10.10 -13.85
CA SER A 366 0.53 11.09 -13.10
C SER A 366 1.35 12.01 -14.01
N TYR A 367 1.83 11.50 -15.15
CA TYR A 367 2.52 12.35 -16.15
C TYR A 367 1.54 13.30 -16.82
N ALA A 368 0.33 12.86 -17.14
CA ALA A 368 -0.70 13.71 -17.74
C ALA A 368 -1.10 14.85 -16.78
N GLU A 369 -1.34 14.53 -15.51
CA GLU A 369 -1.65 15.53 -14.50
C GLU A 369 -0.48 16.49 -14.24
N LEU A 370 0.77 16.02 -14.26
CA LEU A 370 1.96 16.87 -14.19
C LEU A 370 2.05 17.78 -15.41
N GLY A 371 1.73 17.27 -16.60
CA GLY A 371 1.62 18.08 -17.82
C GLY A 371 0.59 19.19 -17.67
N ARG A 372 -0.60 18.89 -17.11
CA ARG A 372 -1.66 19.86 -16.83
C ARG A 372 -1.18 20.96 -15.87
N ALA A 373 -0.52 20.60 -14.78
CA ALA A 373 0.03 21.57 -13.84
C ALA A 373 1.05 22.53 -14.50
N LEU A 374 1.96 21.98 -15.30
CA LEU A 374 2.97 22.77 -16.04
C LEU A 374 2.33 23.69 -17.07
N ASP A 375 1.33 23.23 -17.82
CA ASP A 375 0.57 24.02 -18.75
C ASP A 375 -0.11 25.22 -18.09
N ARG A 376 -0.78 24.97 -16.97
CA ARG A 376 -1.46 26.02 -16.18
C ARG A 376 -0.48 27.04 -15.61
N LYS A 377 0.78 26.65 -15.38
CA LYS A 377 1.87 27.58 -14.99
C LYS A 377 2.51 28.31 -16.17
N GLY A 378 2.17 27.94 -17.40
CA GLY A 378 2.72 28.54 -18.62
C GLY A 378 4.02 27.88 -19.12
N ASP A 379 4.50 26.79 -18.49
CA ASP A 379 5.60 25.99 -19.02
C ASP A 379 5.07 25.02 -20.10
N LEU A 380 4.80 25.56 -21.26
CA LEU A 380 4.22 24.82 -22.40
C LEU A 380 5.16 23.73 -22.92
N ARG A 381 6.49 23.95 -22.84
CA ARG A 381 7.46 22.94 -23.29
C ARG A 381 7.57 21.78 -22.29
N GLY A 382 7.55 22.08 -21.00
CA GLY A 382 7.49 21.07 -19.95
C GLY A 382 6.21 20.26 -20.04
N ALA A 383 5.07 20.91 -20.20
CA ALA A 383 3.77 20.27 -20.36
C ALA A 383 3.73 19.31 -21.55
N SER A 384 4.12 19.78 -22.75
CA SER A 384 4.17 18.95 -23.97
C SER A 384 5.03 17.69 -23.77
N ARG A 385 6.18 17.82 -23.11
CA ARG A 385 7.06 16.70 -22.82
C ARG A 385 6.37 15.69 -21.87
N LYS A 386 5.71 16.16 -20.81
CA LYS A 386 5.03 15.28 -19.85
C LYS A 386 3.83 14.56 -20.47
N TYR A 387 3.07 15.22 -21.31
CA TYR A 387 2.01 14.56 -22.08
C TYR A 387 2.56 13.51 -23.05
N ALA A 388 3.67 13.78 -23.75
CA ALA A 388 4.33 12.79 -24.59
C ALA A 388 4.83 11.57 -23.79
N GLU A 389 5.37 11.79 -22.60
CA GLU A 389 5.78 10.73 -21.68
C GLU A 389 4.58 9.89 -21.19
N ALA A 390 3.43 10.52 -20.95
CA ALA A 390 2.18 9.82 -20.61
C ALA A 390 1.71 8.92 -21.77
N LEU A 391 1.66 9.47 -23.00
CA LEU A 391 1.30 8.76 -24.23
C LEU A 391 2.16 7.53 -24.49
N GLN A 392 3.46 7.66 -24.30
CA GLN A 392 4.40 6.57 -24.50
C GLN A 392 4.10 5.39 -23.56
N ARG A 393 3.61 5.68 -22.36
CA ARG A 393 3.28 4.68 -21.35
C ARG A 393 1.90 4.07 -21.57
N ASP A 394 0.92 4.92 -21.83
CA ASP A 394 -0.46 4.49 -22.11
C ASP A 394 -1.14 5.45 -23.10
N PRO A 395 -1.32 5.03 -24.36
CA PRO A 395 -2.03 5.82 -25.36
C PRO A 395 -3.47 6.15 -24.98
N GLY A 396 -4.12 5.31 -24.15
CA GLY A 396 -5.49 5.50 -23.70
C GLY A 396 -5.67 6.62 -22.67
N THR A 397 -4.60 6.99 -21.95
CA THR A 397 -4.64 8.06 -20.93
C THR A 397 -5.02 9.43 -21.50
N LEU A 398 -4.94 9.62 -22.81
CA LEU A 398 -5.11 10.92 -23.46
C LEU A 398 -6.48 11.23 -23.99
N SER A 399 -7.41 10.30 -24.03
CA SER A 399 -8.79 10.63 -24.43
C SER A 399 -9.40 11.72 -23.53
N ALA A 400 -8.98 11.78 -22.26
CA ALA A 400 -9.37 12.82 -21.33
C ALA A 400 -8.63 14.17 -21.53
N HIS A 401 -7.51 14.19 -22.28
CA HIS A 401 -6.62 15.35 -22.44
C HIS A 401 -6.39 15.73 -23.92
N GLU A 402 -7.18 15.20 -24.85
CA GLU A 402 -7.02 15.47 -26.30
C GLU A 402 -7.07 16.95 -26.64
N SER A 403 -7.91 17.72 -25.96
CA SER A 403 -8.03 19.16 -26.19
C SER A 403 -6.79 19.94 -25.78
N GLU A 404 -6.18 19.60 -24.64
CA GLU A 404 -4.93 20.19 -24.16
C GLU A 404 -3.77 19.84 -25.08
N LEU A 405 -3.70 18.61 -25.56
CA LEU A 405 -2.66 18.16 -26.48
C LEU A 405 -2.76 18.83 -27.84
N ALA A 406 -3.96 18.90 -28.43
CA ALA A 406 -4.18 19.57 -29.70
C ALA A 406 -3.76 21.06 -29.60
N ARG A 407 -4.08 21.71 -28.47
CA ARG A 407 -3.67 23.08 -28.21
C ARG A 407 -2.15 23.23 -28.11
N LEU A 408 -1.47 22.31 -27.40
CA LEU A 408 -0.01 22.34 -27.22
C LEU A 408 0.73 21.99 -28.50
N ALA A 409 0.24 21.07 -29.32
CA ALA A 409 0.81 20.75 -30.63
C ALA A 409 0.86 22.00 -31.51
N ASN A 410 -0.24 22.76 -31.61
CA ASN A 410 -0.31 24.01 -32.34
C ASN A 410 0.63 25.09 -31.81
N VAL A 411 0.86 25.15 -30.50
CA VAL A 411 1.78 26.12 -29.87
C VAL A 411 3.25 25.74 -30.14
N VAL A 412 3.60 24.46 -30.11
CA VAL A 412 4.95 23.98 -30.37
C VAL A 412 5.32 24.16 -31.85
N GLU A 413 4.39 23.88 -32.77
CA GLU A 413 4.58 24.11 -34.21
C GLU A 413 4.63 25.60 -34.59
N GLY A 414 3.83 26.43 -33.89
CA GLY A 414 3.81 27.89 -34.11
C GLY A 414 4.98 28.66 -33.52
N SER A 415 5.77 28.08 -32.63
CA SER A 415 6.92 28.77 -31.96
C SER A 415 8.18 28.84 -32.79
N GLY A 416 8.13 28.58 -34.12
CA GLY A 416 9.21 28.87 -35.08
C GLY A 416 9.44 30.35 -35.33
N ASN A 417 8.68 31.30 -34.75
CA ASN A 417 8.90 32.73 -34.88
C ASN A 417 8.51 33.49 -33.59
N PRO A 418 9.42 34.23 -32.95
CA PRO A 418 9.09 34.97 -31.74
C PRO A 418 8.32 36.24 -32.10
N ALA A 419 6.98 36.21 -32.08
CA ALA A 419 6.17 37.43 -32.13
C ALA A 419 5.83 37.86 -30.70
N THR A 420 6.15 39.10 -30.40
CA THR A 420 5.91 39.85 -29.17
C THR A 420 4.48 39.74 -28.59
N PRO A 421 4.32 39.70 -27.28
CA PRO A 421 2.99 39.76 -26.67
C PRO A 421 2.40 41.15 -26.79
N THR A 422 1.24 41.28 -27.41
CA THR A 422 0.40 42.48 -27.28
C THR A 422 -0.38 42.36 -25.98
N PRO A 423 -0.41 43.39 -25.10
CA PRO A 423 -1.24 43.41 -23.94
C PRO A 423 -2.64 43.92 -24.30
N ASP A 424 -3.62 43.35 -23.68
CA ASP A 424 -4.95 43.89 -23.46
C ASP A 424 -6.11 43.18 -24.19
N ALA A 425 -6.79 42.34 -23.44
CA ALA A 425 -8.25 42.22 -23.53
C ALA A 425 -8.80 41.73 -22.18
N ARG A 426 -9.36 42.65 -21.44
CA ARG A 426 -10.17 42.40 -20.27
C ARG A 426 -11.32 41.46 -20.64
N THR A 427 -11.32 40.25 -20.14
CA THR A 427 -12.52 39.41 -20.15
C THR A 427 -12.98 39.19 -18.71
N LYS A 428 -14.26 39.51 -18.52
CA LYS A 428 -15.05 39.32 -17.31
C LYS A 428 -15.04 37.86 -16.89
N PRO A 429 -15.24 37.53 -15.60
CA PRO A 429 -15.32 36.16 -15.15
C PRO A 429 -16.60 35.52 -15.71
N VAL A 430 -16.45 34.51 -16.55
CA VAL A 430 -17.54 33.61 -16.94
C VAL A 430 -17.64 32.54 -15.84
N SER A 431 -18.71 32.63 -15.08
CA SER A 431 -19.16 31.56 -14.20
C SER A 431 -19.76 30.43 -15.06
N SER A 432 -19.00 29.42 -15.33
CA SER A 432 -19.55 28.12 -15.76
C SER A 432 -18.57 27.06 -15.25
N SER A 433 -18.95 26.42 -14.15
CA SER A 433 -18.34 25.17 -13.70
C SER A 433 -18.48 24.15 -14.83
N PRO A 434 -17.42 23.42 -15.20
CA PRO A 434 -17.59 22.27 -16.09
C PRO A 434 -18.46 21.22 -15.38
N PRO A 435 -19.27 20.46 -16.13
CA PRO A 435 -20.06 19.37 -15.54
C PRO A 435 -19.10 18.36 -14.92
N ALA A 436 -19.46 17.90 -13.72
CA ALA A 436 -18.75 16.83 -13.03
C ALA A 436 -18.64 15.62 -13.97
N THR A 437 -17.43 15.23 -14.27
CA THR A 437 -17.15 14.00 -15.03
C THR A 437 -17.52 12.82 -14.14
N PRO A 438 -18.38 11.88 -14.58
CA PRO A 438 -18.64 10.68 -13.81
C PRO A 438 -17.34 9.91 -13.59
N LEU A 439 -17.23 9.20 -12.47
CA LEU A 439 -16.13 8.27 -12.15
C LEU A 439 -15.76 7.27 -13.28
N GLN A 440 -16.59 7.20 -14.32
CA GLN A 440 -16.43 6.36 -15.51
C GLN A 440 -15.56 6.96 -16.63
N ALA A 441 -15.25 8.24 -16.62
CA ALA A 441 -14.58 8.88 -17.76
C ALA A 441 -13.12 8.45 -17.98
N SER A 442 -12.51 7.74 -17.04
CA SER A 442 -11.15 7.21 -17.17
C SER A 442 -11.07 5.85 -17.89
N LEU A 443 -12.19 5.23 -18.31
CA LEU A 443 -12.21 3.81 -18.72
C LEU A 443 -13.04 3.46 -19.96
N GLU A 444 -13.64 4.41 -20.69
CA GLU A 444 -14.32 4.07 -21.95
C GLU A 444 -13.38 4.21 -23.15
N VAL A 445 -12.91 3.07 -23.64
CA VAL A 445 -12.33 2.91 -24.98
C VAL A 445 -13.49 2.73 -25.96
N PRO A 446 -13.58 3.50 -27.06
CA PRO A 446 -14.65 3.32 -28.05
C PRO A 446 -14.50 1.96 -28.75
N HIS A 447 -15.62 1.22 -28.86
CA HIS A 447 -15.74 0.02 -29.69
C HIS A 447 -15.42 0.35 -31.15
N PRO A 448 -14.63 -0.48 -31.86
CA PRO A 448 -14.64 -0.45 -33.31
C PRO A 448 -15.98 -0.98 -33.81
N ALA A 449 -16.62 -0.21 -34.66
CA ALA A 449 -17.85 -0.58 -35.38
C ALA A 449 -17.61 -1.86 -36.18
N GLU A 450 -18.54 -2.80 -36.05
CA GLU A 450 -18.67 -3.95 -36.94
C GLU A 450 -18.85 -3.50 -38.39
N ALA A 451 -18.06 -4.08 -39.28
CA ALA A 451 -18.32 -4.26 -40.67
C ALA A 451 -17.92 -5.66 -41.11
#